data_860d4b9afd90a1d43969a2eb805e125c
#
_entry.id   860d4b9afd90a1d43969a2eb805e125c
#
_cell.length_a   1.000
_cell.length_b   1.000
_cell.length_c   1.000
_cell.angle_alpha   90.00
_cell.angle_beta   90.00
_cell.angle_gamma   90.00
#
_symmetry.space_group_name_H-M   'P 1'
#
loop_
_entity.id
_entity.type
_entity.pdbx_description
1 polymer ?
#
loop_
_entity_poly.entity_id
_entity_poly.type
_entity_poly.pdbx_seq_one_letter_code
_entity_poly.pdbx_strand_id
1 'polypeptide(L)'
;MFKPGPLYNKRYHIMERLRKVSLETGDVFYNGSNVRGPLGIPFGGLIQLFTKSIYSHATVTLVEEGEYYAIDVSDYGCRKLRIIDWFDNWGVEDFCVVRLKEKKTDDEERFKVAIKKFLDEDPDYDFTFNNPDAYYCTESVKRIYGELGYDLGGSYLIKDIVPRWFYPILQIGSLVTKITSGASLPTNVEISIVGNERKGMLASPLMRKIIAYDGKEFTYFS
;
A
#
# COMPACT_ATOMS: atom_id res chain seq x y z
N MET A 1 17.98 22.99 -25.16
CA MET A 1 16.79 23.10 -24.29
C MET A 1 16.11 21.73 -24.23
N PHE A 2 16.22 21.04 -23.12
CA PHE A 2 15.66 19.67 -22.96
C PHE A 2 14.13 19.79 -22.89
N LYS A 3 13.40 19.19 -23.83
CA LYS A 3 11.94 19.06 -23.71
C LYS A 3 11.67 17.82 -22.83
N PRO A 4 11.07 17.99 -21.65
CA PRO A 4 10.73 16.85 -20.83
C PRO A 4 9.78 15.91 -21.59
N GLY A 5 10.02 14.59 -21.49
CA GLY A 5 9.19 13.58 -22.14
C GLY A 5 7.77 13.50 -21.55
N PRO A 6 6.84 12.81 -22.22
CA PRO A 6 5.42 12.71 -21.80
C PRO A 6 5.22 12.22 -20.35
N LEU A 7 6.05 11.28 -19.90
CA LEU A 7 6.01 10.75 -18.52
C LEU A 7 6.38 11.80 -17.47
N TYR A 8 7.37 12.64 -17.76
CA TYR A 8 7.76 13.74 -16.88
C TYR A 8 6.63 14.75 -16.70
N ASN A 9 5.90 15.07 -17.76
CA ASN A 9 4.75 15.98 -17.72
C ASN A 9 3.60 15.39 -16.88
N LYS A 10 3.31 14.08 -16.98
CA LYS A 10 2.27 13.41 -16.21
C LYS A 10 2.54 13.50 -14.71
N ARG A 11 3.75 13.21 -14.26
CA ARG A 11 4.14 13.25 -12.83
C ARG A 11 4.06 14.64 -12.23
N TYR A 12 4.57 15.64 -12.96
CA TYR A 12 4.47 17.04 -12.54
C TYR A 12 3.02 17.45 -12.34
N HIS A 13 2.15 17.04 -13.25
CA HIS A 13 0.72 17.30 -13.14
C HIS A 13 0.11 16.60 -11.91
N ILE A 14 0.47 15.34 -11.64
CA ILE A 14 0.02 14.63 -10.44
C ILE A 14 0.49 15.37 -9.18
N MET A 15 1.78 15.73 -9.09
CA MET A 15 2.32 16.45 -7.94
C MET A 15 1.64 17.80 -7.72
N GLU A 16 1.33 18.54 -8.77
CA GLU A 16 0.57 19.79 -8.67
C GLU A 16 -0.82 19.56 -8.05
N ARG A 17 -1.50 18.47 -8.44
CA ARG A 17 -2.82 18.11 -7.89
C ARG A 17 -2.73 17.66 -6.43
N LEU A 18 -1.71 16.90 -6.07
CA LEU A 18 -1.47 16.49 -4.68
C LEU A 18 -1.17 17.70 -3.77
N ARG A 19 -0.43 18.69 -4.25
CA ARG A 19 -0.20 19.95 -3.51
C ARG A 19 -1.48 20.71 -3.24
N LYS A 20 -2.49 20.66 -4.15
CA LYS A 20 -3.80 21.32 -3.94
C LYS A 20 -4.60 20.72 -2.80
N VAL A 21 -4.45 19.42 -2.51
CA VAL A 21 -5.12 18.77 -1.38
C VAL A 21 -4.28 18.82 -0.10
N SER A 22 -3.07 19.39 -0.16
CA SER A 22 -2.16 19.53 0.98
C SER A 22 -2.01 18.22 1.74
N LEU A 23 -1.24 17.29 1.18
CA LEU A 23 -0.99 16.00 1.84
C LEU A 23 -0.47 16.20 3.27
N GLU A 24 -0.87 15.31 4.16
CA GLU A 24 -0.47 15.31 5.56
C GLU A 24 0.27 14.03 5.91
N THR A 25 1.12 14.10 6.93
CA THR A 25 1.75 12.89 7.49
C THR A 25 0.64 11.95 7.99
N GLY A 26 0.74 10.68 7.60
CA GLY A 26 -0.26 9.66 7.87
C GLY A 26 -1.32 9.51 6.77
N ASP A 27 -1.35 10.33 5.71
CA ASP A 27 -2.18 10.02 4.55
C ASP A 27 -1.73 8.69 3.93
N VAL A 28 -2.67 7.89 3.44
CA VAL A 28 -2.37 6.60 2.84
C VAL A 28 -2.70 6.62 1.36
N PHE A 29 -1.72 6.28 0.53
CA PHE A 29 -1.93 5.99 -0.87
C PHE A 29 -2.32 4.53 -1.04
N TYR A 30 -3.36 4.29 -1.82
CA TYR A 30 -3.69 3.00 -2.41
C TYR A 30 -3.53 3.09 -3.91
N ASN A 31 -2.77 2.18 -4.52
CA ASN A 31 -2.53 2.17 -5.95
C ASN A 31 -2.62 0.76 -6.54
N GLY A 32 -2.91 0.68 -7.82
CA GLY A 32 -2.69 -0.52 -8.61
C GLY A 32 -1.20 -0.76 -8.77
N SER A 33 -0.73 -1.94 -8.42
CA SER A 33 0.68 -2.30 -8.58
C SER A 33 0.84 -3.41 -9.61
N ASN A 34 1.88 -3.27 -10.44
CA ASN A 34 2.31 -4.30 -11.38
C ASN A 34 3.36 -5.23 -10.74
N VAL A 35 3.35 -5.37 -9.41
CA VAL A 35 4.29 -6.26 -8.70
C VAL A 35 4.18 -7.66 -9.26
N ARG A 36 5.32 -8.17 -9.71
CA ARG A 36 5.48 -9.55 -10.12
C ARG A 36 6.12 -10.31 -8.96
N GLY A 37 5.42 -11.33 -8.49
CA GLY A 37 5.94 -12.25 -7.51
C GLY A 37 7.02 -13.19 -8.10
N PRO A 38 7.49 -14.15 -7.30
CA PRO A 38 8.38 -15.21 -7.78
C PRO A 38 7.86 -15.83 -9.08
N LEU A 39 8.74 -16.14 -10.01
CA LEU A 39 8.43 -16.69 -11.35
C LEU A 39 7.69 -15.73 -12.30
N GLY A 40 7.70 -14.42 -12.02
CA GLY A 40 7.06 -13.42 -12.89
C GLY A 40 5.53 -13.42 -12.84
N ILE A 41 4.92 -14.10 -11.88
CA ILE A 41 3.45 -14.13 -11.70
C ILE A 41 2.97 -12.71 -11.38
N PRO A 42 1.92 -12.17 -12.03
CA PRO A 42 1.38 -10.84 -11.77
C PRO A 42 0.64 -10.82 -10.42
N PHE A 43 1.38 -10.74 -9.33
CA PHE A 43 0.85 -10.87 -7.96
C PHE A 43 -0.14 -9.74 -7.64
N GLY A 44 0.16 -8.52 -8.06
CA GLY A 44 -0.75 -7.39 -7.92
C GLY A 44 -2.11 -7.63 -8.58
N GLY A 45 -2.12 -8.19 -9.80
CA GLY A 45 -3.35 -8.53 -10.52
C GLY A 45 -4.17 -9.63 -9.83
N LEU A 46 -3.51 -10.60 -9.20
CA LEU A 46 -4.20 -11.63 -8.40
C LEU A 46 -4.84 -11.03 -7.14
N ILE A 47 -4.13 -10.14 -6.45
CA ILE A 47 -4.69 -9.41 -5.29
C ILE A 47 -5.93 -8.64 -5.75
N GLN A 48 -5.85 -7.87 -6.82
CA GLN A 48 -6.98 -7.10 -7.38
C GLN A 48 -8.17 -8.01 -7.69
N LEU A 49 -7.92 -9.14 -8.35
CA LEU A 49 -8.96 -10.10 -8.71
C LEU A 49 -9.69 -10.66 -7.48
N PHE A 50 -8.95 -11.11 -6.47
CA PHE A 50 -9.54 -11.75 -5.29
C PHE A 50 -10.17 -10.75 -4.32
N THR A 51 -9.59 -9.57 -4.19
CA THR A 51 -10.14 -8.52 -3.34
C THR A 51 -11.25 -7.72 -4.02
N LYS A 52 -11.44 -7.91 -5.34
CA LYS A 52 -12.34 -7.10 -6.18
C LYS A 52 -12.03 -5.60 -6.05
N SER A 53 -10.75 -5.28 -6.00
CA SER A 53 -10.22 -3.93 -5.89
C SER A 53 -9.42 -3.60 -7.15
N ILE A 54 -9.38 -2.33 -7.53
CA ILE A 54 -8.42 -1.83 -8.52
C ILE A 54 -7.05 -1.58 -7.87
N TYR A 55 -6.99 -1.53 -6.54
CA TYR A 55 -5.79 -1.28 -5.77
C TYR A 55 -5.23 -2.58 -5.18
N SER A 56 -3.92 -2.73 -5.19
CA SER A 56 -3.20 -3.90 -4.67
C SER A 56 -2.03 -3.53 -3.76
N HIS A 57 -1.72 -2.25 -3.64
CA HIS A 57 -0.60 -1.75 -2.85
C HIS A 57 -1.01 -0.56 -1.99
N ALA A 58 -0.32 -0.39 -0.87
CA ALA A 58 -0.55 0.69 0.08
C ALA A 58 0.77 1.27 0.60
N THR A 59 0.82 2.58 0.81
CA THR A 59 1.96 3.27 1.43
C THR A 59 1.49 4.45 2.28
N VAL A 60 2.26 4.78 3.33
CA VAL A 60 1.98 5.91 4.21
C VAL A 60 2.78 7.13 3.76
N THR A 61 2.15 8.30 3.79
CA THR A 61 2.81 9.56 3.52
C THR A 61 3.53 10.10 4.77
N LEU A 62 4.74 10.59 4.57
CA LEU A 62 5.47 11.41 5.52
C LEU A 62 5.71 12.79 4.90
N VAL A 63 5.42 13.85 5.64
CA VAL A 63 5.68 15.23 5.22
C VAL A 63 6.83 15.79 6.04
N GLU A 64 7.92 16.14 5.39
CA GLU A 64 9.10 16.76 6.01
C GLU A 64 9.59 17.92 5.17
N GLU A 65 9.84 19.06 5.80
CA GLU A 65 10.39 20.28 5.15
C GLU A 65 9.61 20.72 3.89
N GLY A 66 8.29 20.43 3.86
CA GLY A 66 7.42 20.74 2.71
C GLY A 66 7.50 19.77 1.54
N GLU A 67 8.29 18.70 1.67
CA GLU A 67 8.38 17.59 0.71
C GLU A 67 7.53 16.40 1.15
N TYR A 68 7.03 15.65 0.18
CA TYR A 68 6.19 14.48 0.39
C TYR A 68 6.97 13.19 0.13
N TYR A 69 6.97 12.30 1.11
CA TYR A 69 7.62 11.00 1.04
C TYR A 69 6.60 9.88 1.18
N ALA A 70 6.81 8.82 0.41
CA ALA A 70 6.13 7.54 0.57
C ALA A 70 7.01 6.60 1.43
N ILE A 71 6.40 6.01 2.45
CA ILE A 71 7.02 4.95 3.24
C ILE A 71 6.56 3.63 2.64
N ASP A 72 7.40 3.09 1.79
CA ASP A 72 7.11 1.97 0.91
C ASP A 72 7.74 0.69 1.42
N VAL A 73 6.94 -0.37 1.54
CA VAL A 73 7.42 -1.72 1.86
C VAL A 73 7.09 -2.63 0.68
N SER A 74 8.13 -3.13 0.05
CA SER A 74 8.05 -3.92 -1.18
C SER A 74 9.16 -4.96 -1.22
N ASP A 75 9.25 -5.71 -2.31
CA ASP A 75 10.35 -6.65 -2.59
C ASP A 75 11.77 -6.02 -2.57
N TYR A 76 11.84 -4.70 -2.52
CA TYR A 76 13.09 -3.94 -2.32
C TYR A 76 13.33 -3.54 -0.85
N GLY A 77 12.57 -4.11 0.09
CA GLY A 77 12.61 -3.77 1.51
C GLY A 77 11.81 -2.54 1.89
N CYS A 78 12.07 -2.02 3.09
CA CYS A 78 11.45 -0.80 3.61
C CYS A 78 12.21 0.43 3.11
N ARG A 79 11.51 1.40 2.50
CA ARG A 79 12.15 2.57 1.88
C ARG A 79 11.36 3.85 2.13
N LYS A 80 12.09 4.94 2.35
CA LYS A 80 11.58 6.30 2.29
C LYS A 80 11.91 6.89 0.93
N LEU A 81 10.91 7.11 0.10
CA LEU A 81 11.06 7.64 -1.27
C LEU A 81 10.28 8.96 -1.40
N ARG A 82 10.82 9.95 -2.11
CA ARG A 82 9.98 11.09 -2.50
C ARG A 82 8.80 10.56 -3.32
N ILE A 83 7.60 11.09 -3.12
CA ILE A 83 6.40 10.60 -3.83
C ILE A 83 6.59 10.64 -5.35
N ILE A 84 7.30 11.64 -5.88
CA ILE A 84 7.57 11.73 -7.32
C ILE A 84 8.45 10.56 -7.81
N ASP A 85 9.45 10.15 -7.02
CA ASP A 85 10.32 9.02 -7.35
C ASP A 85 9.60 7.68 -7.11
N TRP A 86 8.69 7.63 -6.14
CA TRP A 86 7.84 6.47 -5.88
C TRP A 86 6.90 6.18 -7.06
N PHE A 87 6.32 7.22 -7.69
CA PHE A 87 5.56 7.07 -8.92
C PHE A 87 6.37 6.47 -10.07
N ASP A 88 7.70 6.71 -10.11
CA ASP A 88 8.58 6.11 -11.10
C ASP A 88 8.77 4.62 -10.91
N ASN A 89 8.95 4.21 -9.66
CA ASN A 89 9.18 2.81 -9.32
C ASN A 89 7.94 1.94 -9.56
N TRP A 90 6.75 2.49 -9.33
CA TRP A 90 5.50 1.72 -9.39
C TRP A 90 4.75 1.85 -10.71
N GLY A 91 5.17 2.76 -11.61
CA GLY A 91 4.45 3.02 -12.87
C GLY A 91 2.98 3.37 -12.59
N VAL A 92 2.73 4.22 -11.61
CA VAL A 92 1.39 4.47 -11.07
C VAL A 92 0.47 5.01 -12.15
N GLU A 93 -0.51 4.20 -12.52
CA GLU A 93 -1.54 4.53 -13.50
C GLU A 93 -2.81 5.03 -12.81
N ASP A 94 -3.11 4.50 -11.62
CA ASP A 94 -4.24 4.87 -10.78
C ASP A 94 -3.86 4.91 -9.30
N PHE A 95 -4.52 5.75 -8.54
CA PHE A 95 -4.38 5.79 -7.08
C PHE A 95 -5.57 6.45 -6.40
N CYS A 96 -5.70 6.19 -5.10
CA CYS A 96 -6.58 6.91 -4.20
C CYS A 96 -5.81 7.26 -2.93
N VAL A 97 -5.95 8.50 -2.47
CA VAL A 97 -5.40 8.93 -1.18
C VAL A 97 -6.53 9.03 -0.17
N VAL A 98 -6.31 8.43 0.97
CA VAL A 98 -7.24 8.49 2.10
C VAL A 98 -6.56 9.12 3.31
N ARG A 99 -7.37 9.74 4.18
CA ARG A 99 -6.95 10.46 5.38
C ARG A 99 -7.85 10.07 6.55
N LEU A 100 -7.32 10.08 7.77
CA LEU A 100 -8.14 10.01 8.97
C LEU A 100 -9.20 11.09 8.98
N LYS A 101 -10.45 10.73 9.27
CA LYS A 101 -11.57 11.69 9.42
C LYS A 101 -11.34 12.62 10.60
N GLU A 102 -10.86 12.04 11.69
CA GLU A 102 -10.63 12.77 12.95
C GLU A 102 -9.21 12.48 13.43
N LYS A 103 -8.36 13.48 13.38
CA LYS A 103 -7.02 13.48 13.94
C LYS A 103 -7.03 14.16 15.31
N LYS A 104 -6.30 13.60 16.27
CA LYS A 104 -5.98 14.29 17.52
C LYS A 104 -4.90 15.36 17.25
N THR A 105 -4.82 16.33 18.11
CA THR A 105 -3.91 17.49 17.93
C THR A 105 -2.44 17.10 17.80
N ASP A 106 -2.03 16.00 18.45
CA ASP A 106 -0.66 15.49 18.49
C ASP A 106 -0.39 14.39 17.46
N ASP A 107 -1.38 13.97 16.68
CA ASP A 107 -1.26 12.81 15.77
C ASP A 107 -0.18 13.01 14.70
N GLU A 108 0.03 14.23 14.22
CA GLU A 108 1.07 14.47 13.22
C GLU A 108 2.46 14.10 13.74
N GLU A 109 2.81 14.56 14.93
CA GLU A 109 4.09 14.24 15.56
C GLU A 109 4.17 12.76 15.94
N ARG A 110 3.08 12.16 16.41
CA ARG A 110 3.01 10.74 16.72
C ARG A 110 3.19 9.88 15.45
N PHE A 111 2.61 10.27 14.32
CA PHE A 111 2.87 9.62 13.04
C PHE A 111 4.34 9.70 12.65
N LYS A 112 4.98 10.88 12.76
CA LYS A 112 6.42 11.03 12.47
C LYS A 112 7.27 10.11 13.33
N VAL A 113 6.96 10.01 14.63
CA VAL A 113 7.65 9.11 15.57
C VAL A 113 7.44 7.65 15.18
N ALA A 114 6.20 7.24 14.91
CA ALA A 114 5.88 5.87 14.52
C ALA A 114 6.54 5.47 13.19
N ILE A 115 6.51 6.36 12.20
CA ILE A 115 7.15 6.16 10.90
C ILE A 115 8.67 6.06 11.08
N LYS A 116 9.28 6.96 11.87
CA LYS A 116 10.72 6.91 12.14
C LYS A 116 11.11 5.58 12.80
N LYS A 117 10.38 5.17 13.84
CA LYS A 117 10.59 3.88 14.50
C LYS A 117 10.51 2.74 13.50
N PHE A 118 9.50 2.72 12.63
CA PHE A 118 9.31 1.70 11.60
C PHE A 118 10.47 1.66 10.59
N LEU A 119 10.97 2.83 10.17
CA LEU A 119 12.13 2.92 9.28
C LEU A 119 13.42 2.49 9.96
N ASP A 120 13.60 2.80 11.25
CA ASP A 120 14.78 2.41 12.03
C ASP A 120 14.79 0.87 12.30
N GLU A 121 13.63 0.22 12.35
CA GLU A 121 13.48 -1.24 12.42
C GLU A 121 13.90 -1.93 11.10
N ASP A 122 13.86 -1.22 9.97
CA ASP A 122 14.21 -1.67 8.61
C ASP A 122 13.67 -3.07 8.28
N PRO A 123 12.34 -3.28 8.36
CA PRO A 123 11.77 -4.61 8.23
C PRO A 123 11.89 -5.15 6.80
N ASP A 124 12.15 -6.45 6.70
CA ASP A 124 12.11 -7.18 5.45
C ASP A 124 10.68 -7.27 4.88
N TYR A 125 10.57 -7.59 3.58
CA TYR A 125 9.29 -7.84 2.94
C TYR A 125 8.80 -9.27 3.17
N ASP A 126 7.58 -9.41 3.70
CA ASP A 126 6.96 -10.72 3.92
C ASP A 126 6.18 -11.21 2.69
N PHE A 127 6.79 -12.07 1.91
CA PHE A 127 6.11 -12.79 0.81
C PHE A 127 5.20 -13.92 1.28
N THR A 128 5.31 -14.33 2.55
CA THR A 128 4.62 -15.51 3.08
C THR A 128 3.39 -15.16 3.90
N PHE A 129 3.24 -13.89 4.24
CA PHE A 129 2.18 -13.36 5.12
C PHE A 129 2.14 -14.00 6.51
N ASN A 130 3.26 -14.55 6.98
CA ASN A 130 3.35 -15.30 8.24
C ASN A 130 4.68 -15.08 8.98
N ASN A 131 5.50 -14.12 8.58
CA ASN A 131 6.72 -13.78 9.27
C ASN A 131 6.45 -12.62 10.24
N PRO A 132 6.59 -12.83 11.58
CA PRO A 132 6.34 -11.78 12.56
C PRO A 132 7.33 -10.62 12.52
N ASP A 133 8.49 -10.81 11.88
CA ASP A 133 9.58 -9.83 11.81
C ASP A 133 9.66 -9.15 10.43
N ALA A 134 8.74 -9.45 9.53
CA ALA A 134 8.67 -8.86 8.20
C ALA A 134 7.25 -8.39 7.89
N TYR A 135 7.11 -7.44 6.98
CA TYR A 135 5.82 -6.83 6.67
C TYR A 135 5.58 -6.76 5.17
N TYR A 136 4.33 -6.87 4.76
CA TYR A 136 3.90 -6.47 3.43
C TYR A 136 3.20 -5.10 3.47
N CYS A 137 2.95 -4.51 2.33
CA CYS A 137 2.56 -3.10 2.19
C CYS A 137 1.37 -2.66 3.06
N THR A 138 0.29 -3.45 3.13
CA THR A 138 -0.89 -3.10 3.93
C THR A 138 -0.69 -3.35 5.43
N GLU A 139 0.15 -4.29 5.79
CA GLU A 139 0.49 -4.58 7.18
C GLU A 139 1.37 -3.48 7.77
N SER A 140 2.32 -2.94 6.99
CA SER A 140 3.13 -1.79 7.40
C SER A 140 2.27 -0.57 7.72
N VAL A 141 1.23 -0.30 6.90
CA VAL A 141 0.26 0.76 7.18
C VAL A 141 -0.45 0.49 8.50
N LYS A 142 -0.96 -0.73 8.72
CA LYS A 142 -1.63 -1.09 10.00
C LYS A 142 -0.68 -0.99 11.20
N ARG A 143 0.58 -1.38 11.04
CA ARG A 143 1.58 -1.29 12.09
C ARG A 143 1.80 0.16 12.52
N ILE A 144 2.01 1.07 11.56
CA ILE A 144 2.22 2.50 11.84
C ILE A 144 0.97 3.09 12.52
N TYR A 145 -0.23 2.82 12.02
CA TYR A 145 -1.47 3.31 12.61
C TYR A 145 -1.76 2.70 13.99
N GLY A 146 -1.40 1.43 14.18
CA GLY A 146 -1.54 0.72 15.47
C GLY A 146 -0.71 1.35 16.59
N GLU A 147 0.47 1.90 16.29
CA GLU A 147 1.29 2.65 17.26
C GLU A 147 0.55 3.89 17.80
N LEU A 148 -0.37 4.46 17.03
CA LEU A 148 -1.21 5.57 17.44
C LEU A 148 -2.51 5.11 18.11
N GLY A 149 -2.82 3.81 18.09
CA GLY A 149 -4.05 3.22 18.63
C GLY A 149 -5.21 3.21 17.62
N TYR A 150 -4.94 3.36 16.32
CA TYR A 150 -5.96 3.27 15.28
C TYR A 150 -5.97 1.87 14.67
N ASP A 151 -7.13 1.20 14.69
CA ASP A 151 -7.36 -0.04 13.94
C ASP A 151 -8.10 0.27 12.64
N LEU A 152 -7.41 0.15 11.54
CA LEU A 152 -7.98 0.38 10.20
C LEU A 152 -8.88 -0.77 9.74
N GLY A 153 -8.92 -1.89 10.46
CA GLY A 153 -9.62 -3.09 10.03
C GLY A 153 -8.96 -3.74 8.79
N GLY A 154 -9.79 -4.35 7.96
CA GLY A 154 -9.34 -4.87 6.66
C GLY A 154 -8.61 -6.20 6.69
N SER A 155 -8.60 -6.91 7.81
CA SER A 155 -7.99 -8.23 7.96
C SER A 155 -8.98 -9.35 7.66
N TYR A 156 -8.53 -10.36 6.91
CA TYR A 156 -9.32 -11.50 6.47
C TYR A 156 -8.45 -12.76 6.38
N LEU A 157 -9.03 -13.91 6.65
CA LEU A 157 -8.34 -15.16 6.34
C LEU A 157 -8.19 -15.34 4.83
N ILE A 158 -7.04 -15.79 4.37
CA ILE A 158 -6.77 -16.03 2.94
C ILE A 158 -7.88 -16.89 2.32
N LYS A 159 -8.31 -17.92 3.03
CA LYS A 159 -9.40 -18.82 2.56
C LYS A 159 -10.75 -18.13 2.32
N ASP A 160 -10.99 -16.98 2.97
CA ASP A 160 -12.26 -16.24 2.82
C ASP A 160 -12.22 -15.24 1.65
N ILE A 161 -11.01 -14.94 1.16
CA ILE A 161 -10.79 -14.04 0.04
C ILE A 161 -10.63 -14.80 -1.26
N VAL A 162 -9.86 -15.88 -1.22
CA VAL A 162 -9.51 -16.65 -2.40
C VAL A 162 -10.60 -17.68 -2.70
N PRO A 163 -11.15 -17.73 -3.93
CA PRO A 163 -12.15 -18.72 -4.30
C PRO A 163 -11.62 -20.16 -4.16
N ARG A 164 -12.48 -21.10 -3.74
CA ARG A 164 -12.10 -22.51 -3.52
C ARG A 164 -11.47 -23.19 -4.75
N TRP A 165 -11.89 -22.82 -5.97
CA TRP A 165 -11.34 -23.37 -7.19
C TRP A 165 -9.87 -22.97 -7.44
N PHE A 166 -9.39 -21.92 -6.77
CA PHE A 166 -8.01 -21.47 -6.88
C PHE A 166 -7.08 -22.14 -5.84
N TYR A 167 -7.62 -22.84 -4.85
CA TYR A 167 -6.82 -23.50 -3.81
C TYR A 167 -5.76 -24.47 -4.35
N PRO A 168 -6.03 -25.31 -5.38
CA PRO A 168 -4.98 -26.15 -5.95
C PRO A 168 -3.79 -25.34 -6.48
N ILE A 169 -4.05 -24.17 -7.07
CA ILE A 169 -3.00 -23.27 -7.58
C ILE A 169 -2.20 -22.67 -6.42
N LEU A 170 -2.87 -22.26 -5.34
CA LEU A 170 -2.21 -21.79 -4.13
C LEU A 170 -1.33 -22.87 -3.50
N GLN A 171 -1.79 -24.12 -3.48
CA GLN A 171 -1.00 -25.24 -2.95
C GLN A 171 0.26 -25.50 -3.80
N ILE A 172 0.14 -25.42 -5.12
CA ILE A 172 1.30 -25.51 -6.02
C ILE A 172 2.25 -24.33 -5.78
N GLY A 173 1.72 -23.11 -5.69
CA GLY A 173 2.49 -21.92 -5.36
C GLY A 173 3.19 -22.05 -4.00
N SER A 174 2.47 -22.53 -2.99
CA SER A 174 3.02 -22.79 -1.65
C SER A 174 4.14 -23.85 -1.69
N LEU A 175 4.00 -24.92 -2.49
CA LEU A 175 5.03 -25.93 -2.67
C LEU A 175 6.28 -25.33 -3.34
N VAL A 176 6.09 -24.52 -4.37
CA VAL A 176 7.20 -23.81 -5.05
C VAL A 176 7.90 -22.86 -4.09
N THR A 177 7.14 -22.05 -3.34
CA THR A 177 7.70 -21.15 -2.34
C THR A 177 8.44 -21.91 -1.25
N LYS A 178 7.89 -23.05 -0.79
CA LYS A 178 8.56 -23.91 0.20
C LYS A 178 9.89 -24.47 -0.33
N ILE A 179 9.97 -24.83 -1.60
CA ILE A 179 11.19 -25.32 -2.24
C ILE A 179 12.21 -24.20 -2.40
N THR A 180 11.77 -23.00 -2.75
CA THR A 180 12.66 -21.86 -3.07
C THR A 180 13.06 -21.02 -1.86
N SER A 181 12.19 -20.87 -0.86
CA SER A 181 12.40 -20.02 0.31
C SER A 181 12.24 -20.73 1.65
N GLY A 182 11.90 -22.03 1.67
CA GLY A 182 11.64 -22.79 2.90
C GLY A 182 10.30 -22.49 3.58
N ALA A 183 9.55 -21.50 3.10
CA ALA A 183 8.29 -21.07 3.69
C ALA A 183 7.07 -21.55 2.88
N SER A 184 5.96 -21.85 3.55
CA SER A 184 4.69 -22.20 2.90
C SER A 184 3.69 -21.06 3.01
N LEU A 185 2.87 -20.87 1.98
CA LEU A 185 1.73 -19.96 2.02
C LEU A 185 0.58 -20.61 2.80
N PRO A 186 0.31 -20.24 4.04
CA PRO A 186 -0.73 -20.86 4.82
C PRO A 186 -2.10 -20.26 4.45
N THR A 187 -3.10 -21.12 4.22
CA THR A 187 -4.46 -20.67 3.87
C THR A 187 -5.27 -20.15 5.07
N ASN A 188 -4.80 -20.45 6.29
CA ASN A 188 -5.43 -20.05 7.55
C ASN A 188 -4.79 -18.81 8.19
N VAL A 189 -3.96 -18.10 7.47
CA VAL A 189 -3.36 -16.83 7.95
C VAL A 189 -4.30 -15.68 7.66
N GLU A 190 -4.37 -14.76 8.59
CA GLU A 190 -5.05 -13.50 8.45
C GLU A 190 -4.14 -12.52 7.68
N ILE A 191 -4.67 -11.95 6.61
CA ILE A 191 -3.98 -10.92 5.81
C ILE A 191 -4.78 -9.65 5.80
N SER A 192 -4.09 -8.53 5.80
CA SER A 192 -4.69 -7.22 5.57
C SER A 192 -4.76 -6.95 4.07
N ILE A 193 -5.85 -6.36 3.61
CA ILE A 193 -6.05 -6.02 2.21
C ILE A 193 -6.44 -4.55 2.05
N VAL A 194 -6.03 -3.93 0.95
CA VAL A 194 -6.56 -2.62 0.56
C VAL A 194 -8.07 -2.72 0.38
N GLY A 195 -8.51 -3.69 -0.40
CA GLY A 195 -9.93 -3.95 -0.64
C GLY A 195 -10.63 -2.89 -1.49
N ASN A 196 -11.91 -2.69 -1.23
CA ASN A 196 -12.76 -1.76 -1.96
C ASN A 196 -13.70 -1.01 -0.99
N GLU A 197 -14.68 -0.28 -1.50
CA GLU A 197 -15.67 0.50 -0.72
C GLU A 197 -16.46 -0.34 0.32
N ARG A 198 -16.46 -1.66 0.21
CA ARG A 198 -17.27 -2.56 1.06
C ARG A 198 -16.43 -3.41 2.01
N LYS A 199 -15.15 -3.60 1.69
CA LYS A 199 -14.24 -4.44 2.48
C LYS A 199 -12.80 -3.97 2.35
N GLY A 200 -11.98 -4.34 3.32
CA GLY A 200 -10.57 -3.95 3.37
C GLY A 200 -10.36 -2.61 4.08
N MET A 201 -9.12 -2.14 4.08
CA MET A 201 -8.77 -0.87 4.73
C MET A 201 -9.43 0.34 4.05
N LEU A 202 -9.71 0.26 2.74
CA LEU A 202 -10.42 1.33 2.03
C LEU A 202 -11.86 1.53 2.55
N ALA A 203 -12.49 0.48 3.10
CA ALA A 203 -13.80 0.53 3.74
C ALA A 203 -13.75 0.96 5.22
N SER A 204 -12.58 1.28 5.75
CA SER A 204 -12.44 1.68 7.15
C SER A 204 -13.31 2.90 7.48
N PRO A 205 -14.15 2.83 8.53
CA PRO A 205 -14.97 3.97 8.95
C PRO A 205 -14.14 5.15 9.46
N LEU A 206 -12.88 4.90 9.84
CA LEU A 206 -11.95 5.92 10.30
C LEU A 206 -11.40 6.79 9.18
N MET A 207 -11.45 6.32 7.92
CA MET A 207 -10.82 6.97 6.78
C MET A 207 -11.85 7.66 5.89
N ARG A 208 -11.40 8.73 5.21
CA ARG A 208 -12.10 9.35 4.09
C ARG A 208 -11.18 9.49 2.90
N LYS A 209 -11.72 9.38 1.70
CA LYS A 209 -10.98 9.74 0.50
C LYS A 209 -10.77 11.25 0.46
N ILE A 210 -9.63 11.68 -0.06
CA ILE A 210 -9.37 13.11 -0.32
C ILE A 210 -9.15 13.40 -1.80
N ILE A 211 -8.51 12.46 -2.52
CA ILE A 211 -8.30 12.55 -3.96
C ILE A 211 -8.17 11.14 -4.54
N ALA A 212 -8.66 10.95 -5.75
CA ALA A 212 -8.39 9.76 -6.56
C ALA A 212 -8.00 10.16 -7.97
N TYR A 213 -7.23 9.30 -8.62
CA TYR A 213 -6.82 9.40 -10.01
C TYR A 213 -7.02 8.05 -10.69
N ASP A 214 -7.73 8.02 -11.82
CA ASP A 214 -8.07 6.79 -12.56
C ASP A 214 -7.21 6.57 -13.80
N GLY A 215 -6.06 7.24 -13.88
CA GLY A 215 -5.18 7.22 -15.04
C GLY A 215 -5.46 8.35 -16.05
N LYS A 216 -6.60 9.03 -15.94
CA LYS A 216 -7.04 10.10 -16.85
C LYS A 216 -7.45 11.35 -16.09
N GLU A 217 -8.33 11.21 -15.10
CA GLU A 217 -8.97 12.31 -14.41
C GLU A 217 -8.78 12.24 -12.89
N PHE A 218 -8.83 13.40 -12.25
CA PHE A 218 -8.78 13.52 -10.80
C PHE A 218 -10.17 13.74 -10.25
N THR A 219 -10.53 12.98 -9.22
CA THR A 219 -11.71 13.20 -8.40
C THR A 219 -11.29 13.68 -7.03
N TYR A 220 -11.85 14.83 -6.59
CA TYR A 220 -11.63 15.39 -5.25
C TYR A 220 -12.85 15.08 -4.38
N PHE A 221 -12.59 14.75 -3.12
CA PHE A 221 -13.62 14.43 -2.13
C PHE A 221 -13.58 15.47 -1.01
N SER A 222 -14.73 15.99 -0.66
CA SER A 222 -14.93 16.95 0.44
C SER A 222 -15.13 16.26 1.79
#